data_e8ef8cca4cd17b38543dd585f8503a1f
#
_entry.id   e8ef8cca4cd17b38543dd585f8503a1f
#
_cell.length_a   1.000
_cell.length_b   1.000
_cell.length_c   1.000
_cell.angle_alpha   90.00
_cell.angle_beta   90.00
_cell.angle_gamma   90.00
#
_symmetry.space_group_name_H-M   'P 1'
#
loop_
_entity.id
_entity.type
_entity.pdbx_description
1 polymer ?
#
loop_
_entity_poly.entity_id
_entity_poly.type
_entity_poly.pdbx_seq_one_letter_code
_entity_poly.pdbx_strand_id
1 'polypeptide(L)'
;TPSPLPMLPRRSLKEKQRAAVSDLEAEIAELISRGMPTRAIELLEGSVAQSWMTKAEIDRLKSNISRGFYSYGKNERALSISDSAAQRSRHYVPDAYWIAGLASWRLGEVAYAVQAFQNVAANGSGSEALRAAGAFWAARAHEALGNKSLAESYFGRAADFSYTLYGLLALRVLGQPPPFHWEAISLYSYDVEGLIGVEHVKRAIALKQIGQDRLAEQELRVYFPHAPEASRPALLRVAVALDLPALQIRIAGLLAGRDLSPYESALX
;
A
#
# COMPACT_ATOMS: atom_id res chain seq x y z
N THR A 1 15.69 -3.13 -5.55
CA THR A 1 14.71 -2.07 -5.82
C THR A 1 13.42 -2.71 -6.35
N PRO A 2 12.28 -2.50 -5.71
CA PRO A 2 11.02 -2.99 -6.25
C PRO A 2 10.80 -2.36 -7.63
N SER A 3 10.42 -3.18 -8.58
CA SER A 3 10.05 -2.66 -9.91
C SER A 3 8.84 -1.74 -9.75
N PRO A 4 8.87 -0.56 -10.34
CA PRO A 4 7.70 0.32 -10.29
C PRO A 4 6.50 -0.41 -10.91
N LEU A 5 5.31 -0.15 -10.36
CA LEU A 5 4.07 -0.67 -10.95
C LEU A 5 4.07 -0.37 -12.44
N PRO A 6 3.76 -1.35 -13.29
CA PRO A 6 3.70 -1.06 -14.72
C PRO A 6 2.66 0.03 -14.97
N MET A 7 3.06 1.05 -15.70
CA MET A 7 2.15 2.14 -16.03
C MET A 7 0.93 1.58 -16.77
N LEU A 8 -0.26 1.99 -16.33
CA LEU A 8 -1.48 1.61 -17.03
C LEU A 8 -1.41 2.05 -18.49
N PRO A 9 -1.66 1.14 -19.43
CA PRO A 9 -1.75 1.55 -20.82
C PRO A 9 -2.87 2.57 -20.97
N ARG A 10 -2.59 3.69 -21.62
CA ARG A 10 -3.55 4.78 -21.83
C ARG A 10 -3.72 5.04 -23.31
N ARG A 11 -4.92 5.42 -23.70
CA ARG A 11 -5.18 5.88 -25.07
C ARG A 11 -4.65 7.30 -25.25
N SER A 12 -4.26 7.62 -26.47
CA SER A 12 -3.96 9.02 -26.84
C SER A 12 -5.29 9.77 -26.99
N LEU A 13 -5.58 10.64 -26.06
CA LEU A 13 -6.86 11.36 -25.96
C LEU A 13 -6.66 12.86 -26.18
N LYS A 14 -7.63 13.49 -26.82
CA LYS A 14 -7.73 14.95 -26.91
C LYS A 14 -8.06 15.52 -25.52
N GLU A 15 -7.77 16.81 -25.32
CA GLU A 15 -7.95 17.46 -24.01
C GLU A 15 -9.36 17.28 -23.45
N LYS A 16 -10.39 17.51 -24.26
CA LYS A 16 -11.80 17.34 -23.82
C LYS A 16 -12.12 15.89 -23.41
N GLN A 17 -11.52 14.91 -24.10
CA GLN A 17 -11.72 13.49 -23.76
C GLN A 17 -11.00 13.16 -22.46
N ARG A 18 -9.79 13.70 -22.22
CA ARG A 18 -9.06 13.51 -20.95
C ARG A 18 -9.83 14.13 -19.79
N ALA A 19 -10.41 15.32 -19.97
CA ALA A 19 -11.24 15.97 -18.96
C ALA A 19 -12.43 15.08 -18.61
N ALA A 20 -13.15 14.58 -19.61
CA ALA A 20 -14.33 13.72 -19.37
C ALA A 20 -13.96 12.40 -18.66
N VAL A 21 -12.78 11.82 -18.97
CA VAL A 21 -12.31 10.62 -18.24
C VAL A 21 -11.97 10.98 -16.79
N SER A 22 -11.29 12.11 -16.58
CA SER A 22 -10.96 12.58 -15.23
C SER A 22 -12.19 12.86 -14.38
N ASP A 23 -13.22 13.49 -14.99
CA ASP A 23 -14.49 13.78 -14.33
C ASP A 23 -15.21 12.47 -13.94
N LEU A 24 -15.20 11.48 -14.84
CA LEU A 24 -15.76 10.16 -14.59
C LEU A 24 -15.04 9.47 -13.41
N GLU A 25 -13.70 9.49 -13.40
CA GLU A 25 -12.92 8.90 -12.30
C GLU A 25 -13.25 9.57 -10.96
N ALA A 26 -13.35 10.90 -10.94
CA ALA A 26 -13.69 11.67 -9.74
C ALA A 26 -15.10 11.36 -9.26
N GLU A 27 -16.08 11.31 -10.16
CA GLU A 27 -17.46 10.99 -9.81
C GLU A 27 -17.59 9.56 -9.26
N ILE A 28 -16.89 8.60 -9.87
CA ILE A 28 -16.86 7.21 -9.37
C ILE A 28 -16.26 7.18 -7.95
N ALA A 29 -15.17 7.89 -7.71
CA ALA A 29 -14.53 7.94 -6.39
C ALA A 29 -15.50 8.55 -5.35
N GLU A 30 -16.20 9.63 -5.71
CA GLU A 30 -17.20 10.25 -4.83
C GLU A 30 -18.36 9.28 -4.53
N LEU A 31 -18.89 8.60 -5.55
CA LEU A 31 -19.99 7.64 -5.36
C LEU A 31 -19.56 6.51 -4.41
N ILE A 32 -18.33 6.01 -4.54
CA ILE A 32 -17.80 4.99 -3.62
C ILE A 32 -17.72 5.55 -2.20
N SER A 33 -17.18 6.74 -2.03
CA SER A 33 -17.02 7.36 -0.69
C SER A 33 -18.40 7.59 -0.01
N ARG A 34 -19.44 7.86 -0.80
CA ARG A 34 -20.81 8.04 -0.31
C ARG A 34 -21.58 6.73 -0.13
N GLY A 35 -20.94 5.59 -0.32
CA GLY A 35 -21.57 4.28 -0.13
C GLY A 35 -22.49 3.84 -1.26
N MET A 36 -22.27 4.35 -2.46
CA MET A 36 -23.10 4.07 -3.63
C MET A 36 -22.35 3.30 -4.73
N PRO A 37 -21.71 2.13 -4.40
CA PRO A 37 -20.94 1.40 -5.41
C PRO A 37 -21.80 0.85 -6.57
N THR A 38 -23.10 0.66 -6.37
CA THR A 38 -24.01 0.24 -7.44
C THR A 38 -24.11 1.33 -8.50
N ARG A 39 -24.24 2.58 -8.09
CA ARG A 39 -24.26 3.71 -9.03
C ARG A 39 -22.90 3.88 -9.72
N ALA A 40 -21.82 3.64 -8.98
CA ALA A 40 -20.46 3.74 -9.54
C ALA A 40 -20.25 2.72 -10.67
N ILE A 41 -20.73 1.47 -10.53
CA ILE A 41 -20.57 0.48 -11.60
C ILE A 41 -21.45 0.80 -12.81
N GLU A 42 -22.69 1.27 -12.58
CA GLU A 42 -23.59 1.71 -13.66
C GLU A 42 -22.94 2.86 -14.47
N LEU A 43 -22.33 3.81 -13.77
CA LEU A 43 -21.65 4.94 -14.40
C LEU A 43 -20.43 4.46 -15.21
N LEU A 44 -19.67 3.51 -14.69
CA LEU A 44 -18.50 2.94 -15.39
C LEU A 44 -18.90 2.17 -16.66
N GLU A 45 -20.11 1.65 -16.73
CA GLU A 45 -20.63 0.97 -17.92
C GLU A 45 -21.07 1.94 -19.02
N GLY A 46 -21.05 3.24 -18.73
CA GLY A 46 -21.46 4.29 -19.67
C GLY A 46 -20.47 4.53 -20.82
N SER A 47 -20.88 5.36 -21.76
CA SER A 47 -20.20 5.59 -23.03
C SER A 47 -18.79 6.17 -22.89
N VAL A 48 -18.54 7.01 -21.89
CA VAL A 48 -17.21 7.64 -21.68
C VAL A 48 -16.15 6.57 -21.44
N ALA A 49 -16.40 5.66 -20.49
CA ALA A 49 -15.45 4.59 -20.18
C ALA A 49 -15.24 3.68 -21.40
N GLN A 50 -16.32 3.23 -22.03
CA GLN A 50 -16.24 2.30 -23.16
C GLN A 50 -15.54 2.90 -24.37
N SER A 51 -15.70 4.20 -24.62
CA SER A 51 -15.14 4.86 -25.80
C SER A 51 -13.68 5.27 -25.59
N TRP A 52 -13.32 5.75 -24.40
CA TRP A 52 -12.05 6.47 -24.21
C TRP A 52 -11.08 5.81 -23.23
N MET A 53 -11.52 4.84 -22.42
CA MET A 53 -10.63 4.14 -21.49
C MET A 53 -10.14 2.81 -22.05
N THR A 54 -8.98 2.38 -21.61
CA THR A 54 -8.46 1.05 -21.87
C THR A 54 -9.11 0.04 -20.92
N LYS A 55 -9.02 -1.24 -21.26
CA LYS A 55 -9.53 -2.31 -20.39
C LYS A 55 -8.86 -2.28 -19.01
N ALA A 56 -7.56 -1.96 -18.96
CA ALA A 56 -6.82 -1.92 -17.68
C ALA A 56 -7.28 -0.74 -16.81
N GLU A 57 -7.59 0.42 -17.39
CA GLU A 57 -8.15 1.56 -16.65
C GLU A 57 -9.55 1.23 -16.11
N ILE A 58 -10.39 0.61 -16.93
CA ILE A 58 -11.72 0.14 -16.50
C ILE A 58 -11.58 -0.87 -15.35
N ASP A 59 -10.64 -1.81 -15.45
CA ASP A 59 -10.43 -2.84 -14.42
C ASP A 59 -9.90 -2.24 -13.12
N ARG A 60 -9.07 -1.20 -13.19
CA ARG A 60 -8.65 -0.47 -12.00
C ARG A 60 -9.86 0.15 -11.28
N LEU A 61 -10.75 0.78 -12.02
CA LEU A 61 -11.98 1.34 -11.43
C LEU A 61 -12.90 0.23 -10.90
N LYS A 62 -13.01 -0.89 -11.60
CA LYS A 62 -13.76 -2.07 -11.11
C LYS A 62 -13.20 -2.56 -9.78
N SER A 63 -11.86 -2.62 -9.63
CA SER A 63 -11.23 -3.01 -8.37
C SER A 63 -11.62 -2.04 -7.24
N ASN A 64 -11.59 -0.73 -7.49
CA ASN A 64 -11.99 0.28 -6.51
C ASN A 64 -13.47 0.15 -6.13
N ILE A 65 -14.34 -0.04 -7.12
CA ILE A 65 -15.79 -0.24 -6.89
C ILE A 65 -16.04 -1.52 -6.10
N SER A 66 -15.30 -2.61 -6.41
CA SER A 66 -15.39 -3.88 -5.68
C SER A 66 -15.02 -3.71 -4.21
N ARG A 67 -14.02 -2.88 -3.92
CA ARG A 67 -13.65 -2.54 -2.54
C ARG A 67 -14.84 -1.86 -1.83
N GLY A 68 -15.54 -0.98 -2.53
CA GLY A 68 -16.78 -0.37 -2.01
C GLY A 68 -17.84 -1.42 -1.68
N PHE A 69 -18.14 -2.33 -2.60
CA PHE A 69 -19.09 -3.41 -2.33
C PHE A 69 -18.66 -4.28 -1.14
N TYR A 70 -17.37 -4.63 -1.05
CA TYR A 70 -16.81 -5.42 0.04
C TYR A 70 -16.99 -4.70 1.40
N SER A 71 -16.73 -3.39 1.44
CA SER A 71 -16.85 -2.58 2.66
C SER A 71 -18.29 -2.54 3.19
N TYR A 72 -19.27 -2.65 2.30
CA TYR A 72 -20.69 -2.69 2.67
C TYR A 72 -21.24 -4.12 2.77
N GLY A 73 -20.36 -5.13 2.84
CA GLY A 73 -20.78 -6.53 3.05
C GLY A 73 -21.41 -7.21 1.85
N LYS A 74 -21.38 -6.57 0.66
CA LYS A 74 -21.93 -7.15 -0.58
C LYS A 74 -20.88 -8.05 -1.24
N ASN A 75 -20.51 -9.13 -0.55
CA ASN A 75 -19.35 -9.94 -0.91
C ASN A 75 -19.47 -10.63 -2.26
N GLU A 76 -20.66 -11.14 -2.64
CA GLU A 76 -20.89 -11.76 -3.94
C GLU A 76 -20.63 -10.78 -5.10
N ARG A 77 -21.14 -9.54 -4.98
CA ARG A 77 -20.91 -8.50 -5.99
C ARG A 77 -19.43 -8.09 -6.03
N ALA A 78 -18.82 -7.94 -4.84
CA ALA A 78 -17.40 -7.64 -4.75
C ALA A 78 -16.55 -8.70 -5.45
N LEU A 79 -16.83 -9.98 -5.18
CA LEU A 79 -16.12 -11.10 -5.79
C LEU A 79 -16.30 -11.11 -7.32
N SER A 80 -17.54 -11.07 -7.80
CA SER A 80 -17.83 -11.14 -9.22
C SER A 80 -17.12 -10.05 -10.04
N ILE A 81 -17.13 -8.79 -9.52
CA ILE A 81 -16.52 -7.65 -10.23
C ILE A 81 -15.00 -7.70 -10.14
N SER A 82 -14.45 -7.99 -8.94
CA SER A 82 -12.98 -8.02 -8.75
C SER A 82 -12.34 -9.20 -9.48
N ASP A 83 -12.98 -10.36 -9.50
CA ASP A 83 -12.46 -11.53 -10.19
C ASP A 83 -12.35 -11.27 -11.69
N SER A 84 -13.38 -10.68 -12.31
CA SER A 84 -13.33 -10.36 -13.75
C SER A 84 -12.20 -9.37 -14.08
N ALA A 85 -11.95 -8.40 -13.20
CA ALA A 85 -10.86 -7.45 -13.37
C ALA A 85 -9.48 -8.12 -13.17
N ALA A 86 -9.37 -8.98 -12.15
CA ALA A 86 -8.13 -9.68 -11.80
C ALA A 86 -7.69 -10.62 -12.94
N GLN A 87 -8.61 -11.40 -13.49
CA GLN A 87 -8.30 -12.33 -14.57
C GLN A 87 -7.80 -11.61 -15.83
N ARG A 88 -8.38 -10.44 -16.14
CA ARG A 88 -8.05 -9.72 -17.36
C ARG A 88 -6.82 -8.83 -17.22
N SER A 89 -6.64 -8.19 -16.07
CA SER A 89 -5.63 -7.12 -15.91
C SER A 89 -4.69 -7.32 -14.71
N ARG A 90 -4.40 -8.57 -14.35
CA ARG A 90 -3.63 -8.92 -13.13
C ARG A 90 -2.30 -8.18 -12.96
N HIS A 91 -1.59 -7.87 -14.05
CA HIS A 91 -0.29 -7.19 -14.00
C HIS A 91 -0.43 -5.69 -13.69
N TYR A 92 -1.57 -5.12 -14.02
CA TYR A 92 -1.84 -3.69 -13.86
C TYR A 92 -2.67 -3.39 -12.62
N VAL A 93 -3.44 -4.38 -12.14
CA VAL A 93 -4.41 -4.19 -11.04
C VAL A 93 -4.25 -5.32 -10.01
N PRO A 94 -3.09 -5.36 -9.31
CA PRO A 94 -2.85 -6.45 -8.34
C PRO A 94 -3.87 -6.48 -7.18
N ASP A 95 -4.45 -5.33 -6.83
CA ASP A 95 -5.48 -5.23 -5.79
C ASP A 95 -6.77 -5.99 -6.12
N ALA A 96 -7.04 -6.26 -7.40
CA ALA A 96 -8.27 -6.97 -7.78
C ALA A 96 -8.31 -8.38 -7.18
N TYR A 97 -7.20 -9.13 -7.26
CA TYR A 97 -7.12 -10.44 -6.60
C TYR A 97 -7.21 -10.33 -5.08
N TRP A 98 -6.71 -9.23 -4.49
CA TRP A 98 -6.81 -9.01 -3.06
C TRP A 98 -8.28 -8.92 -2.62
N ILE A 99 -9.08 -8.09 -3.31
CA ILE A 99 -10.51 -7.95 -2.99
C ILE A 99 -11.28 -9.26 -3.27
N ALA A 100 -10.95 -9.95 -4.38
CA ALA A 100 -11.55 -11.25 -4.69
C ALA A 100 -11.27 -12.27 -3.57
N GLY A 101 -10.04 -12.33 -3.08
CA GLY A 101 -9.64 -13.21 -1.98
C GLY A 101 -10.38 -12.89 -0.68
N LEU A 102 -10.47 -11.61 -0.33
CA LEU A 102 -11.19 -11.20 0.88
C LEU A 102 -12.70 -11.50 0.77
N ALA A 103 -13.29 -11.25 -0.38
CA ALA A 103 -14.72 -11.49 -0.60
C ALA A 103 -15.03 -13.00 -0.55
N SER A 104 -14.22 -13.82 -1.25
CA SER A 104 -14.40 -15.28 -1.23
C SER A 104 -14.18 -15.86 0.17
N TRP A 105 -13.21 -15.33 0.93
CA TRP A 105 -13.00 -15.75 2.33
C TRP A 105 -14.27 -15.50 3.17
N ARG A 106 -14.89 -14.31 3.04
CA ARG A 106 -16.13 -13.98 3.77
C ARG A 106 -17.32 -14.85 3.34
N LEU A 107 -17.32 -15.31 2.08
CA LEU A 107 -18.37 -16.20 1.55
C LEU A 107 -18.14 -17.67 1.93
N GLY A 108 -17.01 -18.01 2.56
CA GLY A 108 -16.67 -19.39 2.90
C GLY A 108 -16.08 -20.16 1.71
N GLU A 109 -15.82 -19.49 0.59
CA GLU A 109 -15.22 -20.10 -0.60
C GLU A 109 -13.69 -20.20 -0.43
N VAL A 110 -13.25 -20.97 0.58
CA VAL A 110 -11.85 -20.99 1.03
C VAL A 110 -10.90 -21.44 -0.10
N ALA A 111 -11.30 -22.42 -0.90
CA ALA A 111 -10.46 -22.91 -1.99
C ALA A 111 -10.18 -21.81 -3.03
N TYR A 112 -11.18 -20.98 -3.35
CA TYR A 112 -10.99 -19.84 -4.22
C TYR A 112 -10.12 -18.76 -3.55
N ALA A 113 -10.35 -18.50 -2.25
CA ALA A 113 -9.55 -17.54 -1.50
C ALA A 113 -8.06 -17.92 -1.53
N VAL A 114 -7.72 -19.21 -1.40
CA VAL A 114 -6.33 -19.69 -1.57
C VAL A 114 -5.77 -19.20 -2.92
N GLN A 115 -6.47 -19.49 -4.01
CA GLN A 115 -5.98 -19.15 -5.35
C GLN A 115 -5.80 -17.64 -5.52
N ALA A 116 -6.77 -16.86 -5.06
CA ALA A 116 -6.72 -15.42 -5.17
C ALA A 116 -5.54 -14.83 -4.37
N PHE A 117 -5.38 -15.24 -3.10
CA PHE A 117 -4.28 -14.75 -2.26
C PHE A 117 -2.90 -15.21 -2.76
N GLN A 118 -2.80 -16.42 -3.33
CA GLN A 118 -1.57 -16.90 -3.96
C GLN A 118 -1.19 -16.02 -5.16
N ASN A 119 -2.18 -15.60 -5.96
CA ASN A 119 -1.94 -14.68 -7.07
C ASN A 119 -1.45 -13.31 -6.57
N VAL A 120 -1.99 -12.81 -5.46
CA VAL A 120 -1.51 -11.57 -4.82
C VAL A 120 -0.05 -11.75 -4.39
N ALA A 121 0.27 -12.83 -3.69
CA ALA A 121 1.62 -13.10 -3.16
C ALA A 121 2.66 -13.22 -4.29
N ALA A 122 2.27 -13.80 -5.42
CA ALA A 122 3.17 -14.04 -6.56
C ALA A 122 3.29 -12.82 -7.48
N ASN A 123 2.42 -11.81 -7.34
CA ASN A 123 2.37 -10.70 -8.29
C ASN A 123 3.53 -9.73 -8.05
N GLY A 124 4.53 -9.77 -8.93
CA GLY A 124 5.72 -8.92 -8.83
C GLY A 124 5.44 -7.41 -8.98
N SER A 125 4.29 -7.03 -9.54
CA SER A 125 3.90 -5.62 -9.64
C SER A 125 3.18 -5.10 -8.40
N GLY A 126 2.83 -5.97 -7.44
CA GLY A 126 2.27 -5.55 -6.17
C GLY A 126 3.35 -5.03 -5.21
N SER A 127 2.98 -4.10 -4.34
CA SER A 127 3.88 -3.64 -3.28
C SER A 127 4.28 -4.78 -2.33
N GLU A 128 5.41 -4.65 -1.65
CA GLU A 128 5.84 -5.65 -0.66
C GLU A 128 4.76 -5.96 0.37
N ALA A 129 4.06 -4.94 0.86
CA ALA A 129 3.01 -5.19 1.86
C ALA A 129 1.78 -5.89 1.27
N LEU A 130 1.42 -5.59 0.01
CA LEU A 130 0.33 -6.32 -0.64
C LEU A 130 0.74 -7.78 -0.86
N ARG A 131 1.97 -8.03 -1.28
CA ARG A 131 2.51 -9.39 -1.45
C ARG A 131 2.59 -10.15 -0.13
N ALA A 132 3.05 -9.47 0.94
CA ALA A 132 3.06 -10.02 2.30
C ALA A 132 1.64 -10.36 2.77
N ALA A 133 0.69 -9.45 2.53
CA ALA A 133 -0.73 -9.68 2.86
C ALA A 133 -1.27 -10.92 2.11
N GLY A 134 -0.99 -11.00 0.80
CA GLY A 134 -1.39 -12.15 -0.01
C GLY A 134 -0.81 -13.45 0.52
N ALA A 135 0.49 -13.47 0.85
CA ALA A 135 1.14 -14.67 1.38
C ALA A 135 0.55 -15.06 2.76
N PHE A 136 0.38 -14.08 3.65
CA PHE A 136 -0.19 -14.33 4.98
C PHE A 136 -1.61 -14.92 4.89
N TRP A 137 -2.46 -14.31 4.05
CA TRP A 137 -3.84 -14.78 3.91
C TRP A 137 -3.94 -16.09 3.12
N ALA A 138 -3.01 -16.35 2.18
CA ALA A 138 -2.89 -17.67 1.56
C ALA A 138 -2.56 -18.73 2.61
N ALA A 139 -1.62 -18.42 3.53
CA ALA A 139 -1.29 -19.31 4.65
C ALA A 139 -2.54 -19.60 5.52
N ARG A 140 -3.27 -18.54 5.92
CA ARG A 140 -4.50 -18.69 6.72
C ARG A 140 -5.55 -19.54 5.99
N ALA A 141 -5.68 -19.37 4.67
CA ALA A 141 -6.63 -20.16 3.88
C ALA A 141 -6.19 -21.62 3.77
N HIS A 142 -4.89 -21.89 3.66
CA HIS A 142 -4.35 -23.27 3.72
C HIS A 142 -4.58 -23.89 5.08
N GLU A 143 -4.42 -23.14 6.18
CA GLU A 143 -4.74 -23.65 7.54
C GLU A 143 -6.21 -24.09 7.61
N ALA A 144 -7.13 -23.26 7.10
CA ALA A 144 -8.56 -23.56 7.12
C ALA A 144 -8.90 -24.82 6.32
N LEU A 145 -8.08 -25.17 5.31
CA LEU A 145 -8.22 -26.41 4.53
C LEU A 145 -7.41 -27.58 5.11
N GLY A 146 -6.74 -27.40 6.24
CA GLY A 146 -5.93 -28.45 6.86
C GLY A 146 -4.56 -28.67 6.23
N ASN A 147 -4.14 -27.83 5.30
CA ASN A 147 -2.89 -27.96 4.54
C ASN A 147 -1.73 -27.32 5.31
N LYS A 148 -1.32 -27.91 6.43
CA LYS A 148 -0.34 -27.32 7.38
C LYS A 148 1.01 -26.98 6.73
N SER A 149 1.56 -27.87 5.92
CA SER A 149 2.86 -27.64 5.27
C SER A 149 2.83 -26.45 4.32
N LEU A 150 1.74 -26.31 3.54
CA LEU A 150 1.57 -25.15 2.66
C LEU A 150 1.36 -23.87 3.46
N ALA A 151 0.59 -23.94 4.55
CA ALA A 151 0.38 -22.80 5.43
C ALA A 151 1.73 -22.27 5.96
N GLU A 152 2.56 -23.18 6.51
CA GLU A 152 3.89 -22.82 7.01
C GLU A 152 4.77 -22.18 5.91
N SER A 153 4.77 -22.78 4.73
CA SER A 153 5.52 -22.22 3.58
C SER A 153 5.07 -20.80 3.23
N TYR A 154 3.75 -20.56 3.21
CA TYR A 154 3.22 -19.23 2.88
C TYR A 154 3.43 -18.23 4.02
N PHE A 155 3.41 -18.65 5.30
CA PHE A 155 3.85 -17.77 6.39
C PHE A 155 5.33 -17.40 6.23
N GLY A 156 6.19 -18.35 5.84
CA GLY A 156 7.60 -18.05 5.54
C GLY A 156 7.72 -16.98 4.45
N ARG A 157 6.97 -17.11 3.36
CA ARG A 157 6.97 -16.12 2.27
C ARG A 157 6.48 -14.75 2.73
N ALA A 158 5.53 -14.70 3.65
CA ALA A 158 5.08 -13.42 4.23
C ALA A 158 6.19 -12.83 5.11
N ALA A 159 6.86 -13.65 5.91
CA ALA A 159 7.94 -13.25 6.81
C ALA A 159 9.16 -12.66 6.06
N ASP A 160 9.37 -13.04 4.79
CA ASP A 160 10.41 -12.43 3.94
C ASP A 160 10.22 -10.91 3.82
N PHE A 161 9.00 -10.40 4.03
CA PHE A 161 8.67 -8.97 4.03
C PHE A 161 8.56 -8.43 5.46
N SER A 162 9.60 -8.66 6.26
CA SER A 162 9.61 -8.48 7.72
C SER A 162 9.36 -7.04 8.22
N TYR A 163 9.39 -6.03 7.33
CA TYR A 163 9.08 -4.64 7.69
C TYR A 163 7.64 -4.26 7.34
N THR A 164 6.81 -5.22 6.95
CA THR A 164 5.39 -5.00 6.69
C THR A 164 4.56 -5.58 7.85
N LEU A 165 3.33 -5.08 8.01
CA LEU A 165 2.41 -5.60 9.02
C LEU A 165 2.28 -7.13 8.93
N TYR A 166 1.98 -7.64 7.72
CA TYR A 166 1.74 -9.08 7.55
C TYR A 166 3.02 -9.91 7.65
N GLY A 167 4.17 -9.32 7.31
CA GLY A 167 5.46 -9.96 7.55
C GLY A 167 5.75 -10.15 9.03
N LEU A 168 5.51 -9.10 9.84
CA LEU A 168 5.68 -9.17 11.29
C LEU A 168 4.69 -10.17 11.93
N LEU A 169 3.43 -10.17 11.46
CA LEU A 169 2.44 -11.15 11.93
C LEU A 169 2.88 -12.59 11.59
N ALA A 170 3.45 -12.79 10.41
CA ALA A 170 3.93 -14.11 10.00
C ALA A 170 5.12 -14.57 10.86
N LEU A 171 6.10 -13.66 11.12
CA LEU A 171 7.20 -13.96 12.04
C LEU A 171 6.67 -14.41 13.41
N ARG A 172 5.67 -13.70 13.93
CA ARG A 172 5.04 -14.05 15.21
C ARG A 172 4.41 -15.45 15.17
N VAL A 173 3.68 -15.78 14.09
CA VAL A 173 3.07 -17.11 13.91
C VAL A 173 4.13 -18.21 13.87
N LEU A 174 5.27 -17.93 13.21
CA LEU A 174 6.39 -18.88 13.10
C LEU A 174 7.27 -18.95 14.35
N GLY A 175 6.98 -18.15 15.38
CA GLY A 175 7.79 -18.09 16.60
C GLY A 175 9.17 -17.47 16.38
N GLN A 176 9.34 -16.66 15.32
CA GLN A 176 10.59 -16.02 14.97
C GLN A 176 10.63 -14.57 15.47
N PRO A 177 11.76 -14.08 15.99
CA PRO A 177 11.88 -12.71 16.43
C PRO A 177 11.85 -11.74 15.25
N PRO A 178 11.31 -10.53 15.42
CA PRO A 178 11.40 -9.53 14.36
C PRO A 178 12.87 -9.10 14.16
N PRO A 179 13.28 -8.74 12.93
CA PRO A 179 14.66 -8.41 12.63
C PRO A 179 15.01 -6.96 13.02
N PHE A 180 14.53 -6.50 14.16
CA PHE A 180 14.82 -5.15 14.63
C PHE A 180 15.95 -5.19 15.66
N HIS A 181 17.01 -4.47 15.37
CA HIS A 181 18.11 -4.23 16.30
C HIS A 181 17.88 -2.86 16.95
N TRP A 182 17.39 -2.88 18.18
CA TRP A 182 17.11 -1.66 18.96
C TRP A 182 18.41 -1.20 19.60
N GLU A 183 19.32 -0.63 18.80
CA GLU A 183 20.49 0.05 19.34
C GLU A 183 20.03 1.45 19.78
N ALA A 184 20.43 1.82 20.98
CA ALA A 184 20.20 3.19 21.47
C ALA A 184 20.95 4.16 20.56
N ILE A 185 20.20 4.94 19.77
CA ILE A 185 20.78 5.93 18.88
C ILE A 185 21.33 7.07 19.78
N SER A 186 22.65 7.15 19.90
CA SER A 186 23.27 8.25 20.64
C SER A 186 23.05 9.56 19.89
N LEU A 187 22.48 10.53 20.59
CA LEU A 187 22.26 11.88 20.06
C LEU A 187 23.56 12.71 20.08
N TYR A 188 24.58 12.22 20.77
CA TYR A 188 25.87 12.91 20.90
C TYR A 188 26.83 12.46 19.80
N SER A 189 26.47 12.72 18.54
CA SER A 189 27.42 12.49 17.45
C SER A 189 27.60 13.78 16.64
N TYR A 190 28.82 14.03 16.24
CA TYR A 190 29.21 15.18 15.41
C TYR A 190 28.34 15.36 14.16
N ASP A 191 27.71 14.27 13.71
CA ASP A 191 26.87 14.28 12.52
C ASP A 191 25.61 15.13 12.66
N VAL A 192 25.09 15.28 13.89
CA VAL A 192 23.86 16.06 14.14
C VAL A 192 24.15 17.56 14.19
N GLU A 193 25.36 17.95 14.66
CA GLU A 193 25.74 19.36 14.77
C GLU A 193 25.67 20.08 13.42
N GLY A 194 26.08 19.42 12.33
CA GLY A 194 25.99 19.97 10.99
C GLY A 194 24.57 20.20 10.50
N LEU A 195 23.58 19.52 11.10
CA LEU A 195 22.18 19.67 10.71
C LEU A 195 21.45 20.79 11.49
N ILE A 196 21.96 21.19 12.65
CA ILE A 196 21.31 22.24 13.48
C ILE A 196 21.27 23.58 12.71
N GLY A 197 22.24 23.80 11.82
CA GLY A 197 22.30 25.00 10.98
C GLY A 197 21.28 25.02 9.82
N VAL A 198 20.71 23.86 9.49
CA VAL A 198 19.80 23.72 8.33
C VAL A 198 18.42 24.33 8.66
N GLU A 199 17.91 25.19 7.79
CA GLU A 199 16.65 25.92 8.02
C GLU A 199 15.45 25.00 8.27
N HIS A 200 15.32 23.91 7.51
CA HIS A 200 14.25 22.93 7.72
C HIS A 200 14.33 22.26 9.09
N VAL A 201 15.54 21.96 9.56
CA VAL A 201 15.76 21.37 10.89
C VAL A 201 15.42 22.39 11.99
N LYS A 202 15.87 23.63 11.84
CA LYS A 202 15.52 24.71 12.79
C LYS A 202 14.00 24.89 12.89
N ARG A 203 13.31 24.95 11.74
CA ARG A 203 11.85 25.07 11.73
C ARG A 203 11.18 23.87 12.37
N ALA A 204 11.67 22.66 12.09
CA ALA A 204 11.11 21.45 12.71
C ALA A 204 11.26 21.48 14.23
N ILE A 205 12.42 21.89 14.74
CA ILE A 205 12.66 22.03 16.18
C ILE A 205 11.68 23.06 16.78
N ALA A 206 11.56 24.24 16.18
CA ALA A 206 10.67 25.30 16.65
C ALA A 206 9.21 24.85 16.64
N LEU A 207 8.78 24.16 15.56
CA LEU A 207 7.41 23.63 15.45
C LEU A 207 7.13 22.58 16.53
N LYS A 208 8.10 21.70 16.82
CA LYS A 208 7.96 20.70 17.89
C LYS A 208 7.81 21.38 19.25
N GLN A 209 8.58 22.45 19.52
CA GLN A 209 8.50 23.18 20.78
C GLN A 209 7.12 23.80 21.05
N ILE A 210 6.37 24.10 19.99
CA ILE A 210 5.00 24.64 20.11
C ILE A 210 3.93 23.57 19.87
N GLY A 211 4.30 22.27 19.90
CA GLY A 211 3.36 21.15 19.76
C GLY A 211 2.81 20.93 18.37
N GLN A 212 3.48 21.47 17.34
CA GLN A 212 3.04 21.30 15.95
C GLN A 212 3.77 20.12 15.28
N ASP A 213 3.61 18.92 15.83
CA ASP A 213 4.35 17.71 15.45
C ASP A 213 4.19 17.39 13.95
N ARG A 214 2.96 17.51 13.41
CA ARG A 214 2.69 17.25 12.01
C ARG A 214 3.46 18.18 11.07
N LEU A 215 3.56 19.45 11.44
CA LEU A 215 4.32 20.42 10.62
C LEU A 215 5.83 20.20 10.78
N ALA A 216 6.29 19.85 11.99
CA ALA A 216 7.69 19.49 12.22
C ALA A 216 8.10 18.30 11.35
N GLU A 217 7.26 17.27 11.31
CA GLU A 217 7.47 16.09 10.45
C GLU A 217 7.52 16.49 8.97
N GLN A 218 6.60 17.34 8.54
CA GLN A 218 6.53 17.80 7.13
C GLN A 218 7.81 18.52 6.71
N GLU A 219 8.38 19.38 7.57
CA GLU A 219 9.65 20.09 7.28
C GLU A 219 10.78 19.10 7.00
N LEU A 220 10.93 18.08 7.85
CA LEU A 220 11.99 17.10 7.70
C LEU A 220 11.74 16.16 6.50
N ARG A 221 10.48 15.83 6.21
CA ARG A 221 10.10 15.02 5.05
C ARG A 221 10.44 15.71 3.74
N VAL A 222 10.18 17.01 3.65
CA VAL A 222 10.51 17.81 2.47
C VAL A 222 12.03 17.91 2.28
N TYR A 223 12.76 18.06 3.37
CA TYR A 223 14.21 18.21 3.33
C TYR A 223 14.94 16.89 2.99
N PHE A 224 14.47 15.75 3.49
CA PHE A 224 15.19 14.47 3.41
C PHE A 224 15.69 14.11 2.00
N PRO A 225 14.88 14.22 0.92
CA PRO A 225 15.37 13.90 -0.43
C PRO A 225 16.47 14.83 -0.93
N HIS A 226 16.50 16.06 -0.41
CA HIS A 226 17.47 17.10 -0.80
C HIS A 226 18.72 17.11 0.09
N ALA A 227 18.68 16.37 1.21
CA ALA A 227 19.81 16.29 2.13
C ALA A 227 20.97 15.53 1.48
N PRO A 228 22.24 15.98 1.73
CA PRO A 228 23.39 15.19 1.31
C PRO A 228 23.27 13.75 1.80
N GLU A 229 23.65 12.81 0.98
CA GLU A 229 23.48 11.38 1.29
C GLU A 229 24.16 10.99 2.61
N ALA A 230 25.34 11.55 2.86
CA ALA A 230 26.09 11.33 4.11
C ALA A 230 25.35 11.84 5.36
N SER A 231 24.47 12.84 5.20
CA SER A 231 23.71 13.46 6.31
C SER A 231 22.36 12.79 6.57
N ARG A 232 21.89 11.93 5.67
CA ARG A 232 20.56 11.30 5.80
C ARG A 232 20.42 10.44 7.05
N PRO A 233 21.43 9.64 7.47
CA PRO A 233 21.34 8.91 8.75
C PRO A 233 21.22 9.82 9.97
N ALA A 234 21.86 11.01 9.95
CA ALA A 234 21.73 11.98 11.04
C ALA A 234 20.31 12.56 11.14
N LEU A 235 19.56 12.65 10.03
CA LEU A 235 18.16 13.07 10.06
C LEU A 235 17.26 12.04 10.80
N LEU A 236 17.62 10.76 10.76
CA LEU A 236 16.91 9.76 11.59
C LEU A 236 17.09 10.08 13.09
N ARG A 237 18.31 10.46 13.47
CA ARG A 237 18.60 10.85 14.87
C ARG A 237 17.82 12.12 15.27
N VAL A 238 17.71 13.10 14.36
CA VAL A 238 16.88 14.29 14.59
C VAL A 238 15.40 13.89 14.78
N ALA A 239 14.88 12.98 13.96
CA ALA A 239 13.50 12.49 14.10
C ALA A 239 13.29 11.77 15.45
N VAL A 240 14.29 11.01 15.92
CA VAL A 240 14.26 10.36 17.25
C VAL A 240 14.26 11.42 18.35
N ALA A 241 15.17 12.41 18.27
CA ALA A 241 15.29 13.48 19.27
C ALA A 241 14.03 14.33 19.40
N LEU A 242 13.32 14.52 18.27
CA LEU A 242 12.07 15.27 18.24
C LEU A 242 10.83 14.41 18.52
N ASP A 243 11.02 13.12 18.83
CA ASP A 243 9.94 12.17 19.08
C ASP A 243 8.86 12.23 17.98
N LEU A 244 9.31 11.93 16.73
CA LEU A 244 8.46 11.89 15.54
C LEU A 244 8.43 10.46 14.99
N PRO A 245 7.68 9.53 15.61
CA PRO A 245 7.80 8.09 15.30
C PRO A 245 7.43 7.72 13.86
N ALA A 246 6.44 8.37 13.25
CA ALA A 246 6.07 8.09 11.87
C ALA A 246 7.23 8.44 10.91
N LEU A 247 7.92 9.56 11.18
CA LEU A 247 9.08 9.97 10.40
C LEU A 247 10.28 9.03 10.62
N GLN A 248 10.46 8.55 11.85
CA GLN A 248 11.53 7.59 12.18
C GLN A 248 11.38 6.32 11.31
N ILE A 249 10.18 5.74 11.28
CA ILE A 249 9.89 4.54 10.49
C ILE A 249 10.14 4.81 9.00
N ARG A 250 9.68 5.94 8.50
CA ARG A 250 9.85 6.32 7.10
C ARG A 250 11.33 6.48 6.72
N ILE A 251 12.09 7.26 7.50
CA ILE A 251 13.51 7.49 7.22
C ILE A 251 14.29 6.18 7.31
N ALA A 252 14.03 5.36 8.34
CA ALA A 252 14.67 4.07 8.49
C ALA A 252 14.43 3.15 7.28
N GLY A 253 13.18 3.13 6.78
CA GLY A 253 12.82 2.36 5.59
C GLY A 253 13.56 2.84 4.33
N LEU A 254 13.65 4.17 4.15
CA LEU A 254 14.37 4.74 3.00
C LEU A 254 15.88 4.48 3.08
N LEU A 255 16.47 4.55 4.27
CA LEU A 255 17.89 4.25 4.48
C LEU A 255 18.19 2.77 4.24
N ALA A 256 17.24 1.89 4.54
CA ALA A 256 17.36 0.45 4.27
C ALA A 256 17.11 0.11 2.79
N GLY A 257 16.88 1.10 1.93
CA GLY A 257 16.62 0.89 0.51
C GLY A 257 15.19 0.44 0.21
N ARG A 258 14.25 0.69 1.12
CA ARG A 258 12.84 0.30 0.97
C ARG A 258 11.98 1.54 0.74
N ASP A 259 11.20 1.51 -0.31
CA ASP A 259 10.26 2.61 -0.60
C ASP A 259 8.96 2.37 0.17
N LEU A 260 8.71 3.18 1.16
CA LEU A 260 7.49 3.17 1.96
C LEU A 260 6.42 4.13 1.41
N SER A 261 6.68 4.78 0.26
CA SER A 261 5.80 5.82 -0.28
C SER A 261 4.38 5.39 -0.66
N PRO A 262 4.08 4.11 -1.00
CA PRO A 262 2.71 3.73 -1.35
C PRO A 262 1.70 3.70 -0.19
N TYR A 263 2.18 3.85 1.06
CA TYR A 263 1.32 3.65 2.24
C TYR A 263 0.74 4.94 2.83
N GLU A 264 1.17 6.11 2.35
CA GLU A 264 0.68 7.39 2.90
C GLU A 264 -0.82 7.59 2.67
N SER A 265 -1.36 7.10 1.56
CA SER A 265 -2.79 7.19 1.26
C SER A 265 -3.66 6.20 2.04
N ALA A 266 -3.06 5.16 2.62
CA ALA A 266 -3.80 4.14 3.40
C ALA A 266 -3.91 4.50 4.89
N LEU A 267 -3.18 5.52 5.35
CA LEU A 267 -3.18 5.98 6.74
C LEU A 267 -3.87 7.32 6.97
N UNK A 268 -4.02 7.72 5.94
CA UNK A 268 -4.67 8.89 6.00
C UNK A 268 -5.92 8.90 6.08
#